data_0eaacb54a329b7498ea44756a81cd9cd
#
_entry.id   0eaacb54a329b7498ea44756a81cd9cd
#
_cell.length_a   1.000
_cell.length_b   1.000
_cell.length_c   1.000
_cell.angle_alpha   90.00
_cell.angle_beta   90.00
_cell.angle_gamma   90.00
#
_symmetry.space_group_name_H-M   'P 1'
#
loop_
_entity.id
_entity.type
_entity.pdbx_description
1 polymer ?
#
loop_
_entity_poly.entity_id
_entity_poly.type
_entity_poly.pdbx_seq_one_letter_code
_entity_poly.pdbx_strand_id
1 'polypeptide(L)'
;DNLYERKNKNPEHGFAFKMVLLDQIAEAIVLDVIWTASKSGYLKPRVRITPVNIGGANIEYATGFNGKFIEQNKIGIGATIQIIRSGDVIPHIKSVTIPADKPKMPDVAYTWTDTHVDIILANKDDDVSVLSKNMTAFFTSLDIDNLSEGNVNRLITAGYNSVPKVLHMKLDDFKNVDG
;
A
#
# COMPACT_ATOMS: atom_id res chain seq x y z
N ASP A 1 -12.49 26.99 -29.99
CA ASP A 1 -13.15 25.84 -29.33
C ASP A 1 -13.80 24.97 -30.39
N ASN A 2 -13.12 23.90 -30.78
CA ASN A 2 -13.73 22.89 -31.65
C ASN A 2 -14.61 21.97 -30.81
N LEU A 3 -15.92 22.15 -30.92
CA LEU A 3 -16.91 21.26 -30.33
C LEU A 3 -17.00 19.99 -31.18
N TYR A 4 -16.42 18.89 -30.69
CA TYR A 4 -16.59 17.57 -31.29
C TYR A 4 -17.86 16.89 -30.75
N GLU A 5 -18.71 16.37 -31.64
CA GLU A 5 -19.85 15.54 -31.24
C GLU A 5 -19.38 14.29 -30.48
N ARG A 6 -19.89 14.11 -29.27
CA ARG A 6 -19.59 12.91 -28.46
C ARG A 6 -20.52 11.77 -28.87
N LYS A 7 -20.00 10.78 -29.55
CA LYS A 7 -20.71 9.53 -29.86
C LYS A 7 -20.61 8.49 -28.74
N ASN A 8 -19.59 8.59 -27.87
CA ASN A 8 -19.29 7.66 -26.78
C ASN A 8 -18.87 8.43 -25.51
N LYS A 9 -18.75 7.71 -24.38
CA LYS A 9 -18.19 8.25 -23.11
C LYS A 9 -16.78 8.81 -23.28
N ASN A 10 -15.98 8.27 -24.18
CA ASN A 10 -14.64 8.74 -24.51
C ASN A 10 -14.66 9.49 -25.85
N PRO A 11 -14.04 10.66 -25.97
CA PRO A 11 -13.94 11.38 -27.23
C PRO A 11 -13.04 10.61 -28.20
N GLU A 12 -13.51 10.36 -29.41
CA GLU A 12 -12.74 9.66 -30.46
C GLU A 12 -11.56 10.49 -30.98
N HIS A 13 -11.58 11.82 -30.78
CA HIS A 13 -10.59 12.77 -31.32
C HIS A 13 -9.96 13.63 -30.21
N GLY A 14 -9.92 13.14 -28.99
CA GLY A 14 -9.33 13.85 -27.85
C GLY A 14 -8.07 13.16 -27.34
N PHE A 15 -7.00 13.89 -27.13
CA PHE A 15 -5.78 13.40 -26.47
C PHE A 15 -5.67 14.04 -25.09
N ALA A 16 -5.47 13.23 -24.06
CA ALA A 16 -5.11 13.72 -22.75
C ALA A 16 -3.59 13.81 -22.64
N PHE A 17 -3.04 15.03 -22.56
CA PHE A 17 -1.64 15.24 -22.26
C PHE A 17 -1.44 15.34 -20.75
N LYS A 18 -0.60 14.49 -20.20
CA LYS A 18 -0.03 14.69 -18.88
C LYS A 18 1.33 15.36 -19.03
N MET A 19 1.41 16.65 -18.77
CA MET A 19 2.69 17.32 -18.61
C MET A 19 3.19 17.16 -17.18
N VAL A 20 4.41 16.65 -17.04
CA VAL A 20 5.12 16.67 -15.74
C VAL A 20 5.84 18.00 -15.67
N LEU A 21 5.34 18.91 -14.85
CA LEU A 21 6.02 20.18 -14.57
C LEU A 21 7.24 19.93 -13.67
N LEU A 22 8.30 20.69 -13.86
CA LEU A 22 9.55 20.56 -13.07
C LEU A 22 9.32 20.79 -11.57
N ASP A 23 8.35 21.61 -11.22
CA ASP A 23 7.93 21.89 -9.83
C ASP A 23 7.18 20.74 -9.16
N GLN A 24 6.88 19.66 -9.89
CA GLN A 24 6.30 18.43 -9.36
C GLN A 24 7.34 17.37 -8.96
N ILE A 25 8.62 17.71 -8.99
CA ILE A 25 9.73 16.86 -8.60
C ILE A 25 10.38 17.46 -7.35
N ALA A 26 10.62 16.63 -6.34
CA ALA A 26 11.38 17.02 -5.16
C ALA A 26 12.38 15.94 -4.79
N GLU A 27 13.48 16.35 -4.15
CA GLU A 27 14.45 15.43 -3.57
C GLU A 27 14.16 15.27 -2.08
N ALA A 28 14.25 14.03 -1.58
CA ALA A 28 13.96 13.69 -0.20
C ALA A 28 14.91 12.59 0.30
N ILE A 29 15.12 12.57 1.62
CA ILE A 29 15.90 11.53 2.28
C ILE A 29 14.95 10.46 2.79
N VAL A 30 15.30 9.21 2.57
CA VAL A 30 14.55 8.06 3.09
C VAL A 30 14.78 7.93 4.60
N LEU A 31 13.70 7.97 5.36
CA LEU A 31 13.68 7.79 6.81
C LEU A 31 13.43 6.34 7.18
N ASP A 32 12.60 5.62 6.40
CA ASP A 32 12.29 4.21 6.62
C ASP A 32 11.63 3.59 5.38
N VAL A 33 11.58 2.27 5.33
CA VAL A 33 10.78 1.49 4.37
C VAL A 33 9.83 0.61 5.15
N ILE A 34 8.55 0.91 5.04
CA ILE A 34 7.47 0.21 5.74
C ILE A 34 6.91 -0.86 4.82
N TRP A 35 6.89 -2.10 5.30
CA TRP A 35 6.37 -3.24 4.57
C TRP A 35 5.01 -3.64 5.11
N THR A 36 4.01 -3.68 4.21
CA THR A 36 2.64 -4.02 4.58
C THR A 36 2.18 -5.22 3.77
N ALA A 37 1.67 -6.24 4.46
CA ALA A 37 1.13 -7.42 3.79
C ALA A 37 -0.22 -7.12 3.12
N SER A 38 -0.38 -7.59 1.89
CA SER A 38 -1.68 -7.65 1.22
C SER A 38 -2.49 -8.85 1.72
N LYS A 39 -3.76 -8.94 1.35
CA LYS A 39 -4.63 -10.10 1.66
C LYS A 39 -4.07 -11.44 1.13
N SER A 40 -3.23 -11.42 0.11
CA SER A 40 -2.57 -12.61 -0.45
C SER A 40 -1.16 -12.84 0.12
N GLY A 41 -0.76 -12.08 1.14
CA GLY A 41 0.53 -12.19 1.81
C GLY A 41 1.69 -11.52 1.10
N TYR A 42 1.47 -10.85 -0.05
CA TYR A 42 2.51 -10.05 -0.70
C TYR A 42 2.89 -8.85 0.17
N LEU A 43 4.17 -8.67 0.42
CA LEU A 43 4.71 -7.52 1.13
C LEU A 43 4.92 -6.36 0.15
N LYS A 44 4.21 -5.27 0.39
CA LYS A 44 4.30 -4.05 -0.44
C LYS A 44 5.05 -2.96 0.31
N PRO A 45 6.11 -2.38 -0.30
CA PRO A 45 6.91 -1.35 0.34
C PRO A 45 6.28 0.03 0.19
N ARG A 46 6.27 0.77 1.28
CA ARG A 46 5.95 2.19 1.35
C ARG A 46 7.14 2.92 1.95
N VAL A 47 7.71 3.84 1.21
CA VAL A 47 8.92 4.56 1.62
C VAL A 47 8.52 5.82 2.38
N ARG A 48 8.94 5.94 3.63
CA ARG A 48 8.81 7.13 4.45
C ARG A 48 10.00 8.05 4.17
N ILE A 49 9.74 9.31 3.93
CA ILE A 49 10.73 10.31 3.53
C ILE A 49 10.69 11.54 4.41
N THR A 50 11.74 12.36 4.36
CA THR A 50 11.67 13.72 4.88
C THR A 50 10.54 14.46 4.16
N PRO A 51 9.67 15.19 4.90
CA PRO A 51 8.54 15.88 4.28
C PRO A 51 8.98 16.85 3.18
N VAL A 52 8.36 16.76 2.01
CA VAL A 52 8.59 17.66 0.87
C VAL A 52 7.27 18.20 0.35
N ASN A 53 7.27 19.45 -0.10
CA ASN A 53 6.09 20.05 -0.72
C ASN A 53 6.16 19.89 -2.24
N ILE A 54 5.17 19.23 -2.83
CA ILE A 54 5.07 19.05 -4.28
C ILE A 54 3.66 19.46 -4.72
N GLY A 55 3.58 20.49 -5.57
CA GLY A 55 2.29 20.96 -6.08
C GLY A 55 1.31 21.37 -4.98
N GLY A 56 1.80 22.03 -3.91
CA GLY A 56 1.00 22.46 -2.77
C GLY A 56 0.61 21.36 -1.76
N ALA A 57 1.02 20.10 -2.00
CA ALA A 57 0.77 19.02 -1.06
C ALA A 57 2.03 18.63 -0.29
N ASN A 58 1.89 18.42 1.02
CA ASN A 58 2.96 17.88 1.84
C ASN A 58 3.04 16.36 1.68
N ILE A 59 4.19 15.86 1.21
CA ILE A 59 4.43 14.46 0.91
C ILE A 59 5.42 13.89 1.94
N GLU A 60 5.00 12.86 2.65
CA GLU A 60 5.81 12.14 3.65
C GLU A 60 6.05 10.68 3.26
N TYR A 61 5.32 10.19 2.25
CA TYR A 61 5.38 8.80 1.80
C TYR A 61 5.34 8.72 0.28
N ALA A 62 6.08 7.75 -0.26
CA ALA A 62 6.02 7.37 -1.66
C ALA A 62 5.91 5.86 -1.81
N THR A 63 5.35 5.41 -2.93
CA THR A 63 5.35 3.97 -3.24
C THR A 63 6.76 3.48 -3.55
N GLY A 64 7.13 2.34 -2.96
CA GLY A 64 8.38 1.63 -3.24
C GLY A 64 8.24 0.54 -4.31
N PHE A 65 7.11 0.46 -5.00
CA PHE A 65 6.75 -0.50 -6.05
C PHE A 65 6.73 -1.96 -5.57
N ASN A 66 7.90 -2.61 -5.46
CA ASN A 66 8.04 -4.03 -5.11
C ASN A 66 9.39 -4.30 -4.44
N GLY A 67 9.59 -5.55 -3.99
CA GLY A 67 10.83 -5.97 -3.32
C GLY A 67 12.08 -5.78 -4.17
N LYS A 68 12.01 -6.16 -5.43
CA LYS A 68 13.12 -6.03 -6.38
C LYS A 68 13.57 -4.57 -6.54
N PHE A 69 12.62 -3.65 -6.61
CA PHE A 69 12.93 -2.23 -6.75
C PHE A 69 13.68 -1.70 -5.53
N ILE A 70 13.25 -2.05 -4.32
CA ILE A 70 13.91 -1.67 -3.07
C ILE A 70 15.33 -2.25 -3.01
N GLU A 71 15.47 -3.55 -3.31
CA GLU A 71 16.75 -4.27 -3.25
C GLU A 71 17.75 -3.71 -4.26
N GLN A 72 17.39 -3.66 -5.55
CA GLN A 72 18.31 -3.29 -6.64
C GLN A 72 18.75 -1.82 -6.57
N ASN A 73 17.87 -0.93 -6.15
CA ASN A 73 18.19 0.49 -6.00
C ASN A 73 18.76 0.83 -4.63
N LYS A 74 18.98 -0.17 -3.76
CA LYS A 74 19.46 0.01 -2.39
C LYS A 74 18.71 1.10 -1.64
N ILE A 75 17.37 1.04 -1.69
CA ILE A 75 16.53 1.98 -0.98
C ILE A 75 16.49 1.57 0.48
N GLY A 76 17.10 2.38 1.32
CA GLY A 76 17.20 2.18 2.76
C GLY A 76 17.33 3.51 3.48
N ILE A 77 17.46 3.48 4.79
CA ILE A 77 17.58 4.67 5.61
C ILE A 77 18.80 5.49 5.19
N GLY A 78 18.61 6.78 4.96
CA GLY A 78 19.65 7.72 4.50
C GLY A 78 19.82 7.80 2.98
N ALA A 79 19.16 6.97 2.18
CA ALA A 79 19.16 7.13 0.74
C ALA A 79 18.53 8.46 0.32
N THR A 80 19.06 9.09 -0.73
CA THR A 80 18.48 10.28 -1.33
C THR A 80 17.74 9.89 -2.60
N ILE A 81 16.46 10.24 -2.69
CA ILE A 81 15.58 9.86 -3.80
C ILE A 81 14.87 11.08 -4.39
N GLN A 82 14.58 11.02 -5.67
CA GLN A 82 13.71 11.98 -6.34
C GLN A 82 12.28 11.45 -6.36
N ILE A 83 11.37 12.24 -5.82
CA ILE A 83 9.94 11.98 -5.80
C ILE A 83 9.27 12.80 -6.88
N ILE A 84 8.33 12.19 -7.59
CA ILE A 84 7.46 12.84 -8.55
C ILE A 84 6.02 12.66 -8.18
N ARG A 85 5.23 13.71 -8.31
CA ARG A 85 3.77 13.67 -8.22
C ARG A 85 3.19 14.29 -9.50
N SER A 86 2.43 13.51 -10.23
CA SER A 86 1.76 13.98 -11.45
C SER A 86 0.26 14.14 -11.17
N GLY A 87 -0.21 15.39 -11.05
CA GLY A 87 -1.60 15.69 -10.70
C GLY A 87 -2.00 15.12 -9.35
N ASP A 88 -3.20 14.53 -9.25
CA ASP A 88 -3.71 13.87 -8.04
C ASP A 88 -3.23 12.42 -7.87
N VAL A 89 -2.21 12.01 -8.61
CA VAL A 89 -1.65 10.65 -8.58
C VAL A 89 -0.80 10.47 -7.32
N ILE A 90 -0.75 9.24 -6.83
CA ILE A 90 0.08 8.82 -5.70
C ILE A 90 1.55 9.15 -5.98
N PRO A 91 2.24 9.84 -5.05
CA PRO A 91 3.66 10.12 -5.19
C PRO A 91 4.48 8.84 -5.35
N HIS A 92 5.40 8.82 -6.29
CA HIS A 92 6.27 7.67 -6.52
C HIS A 92 7.73 8.09 -6.72
N ILE A 93 8.62 7.14 -6.51
CA ILE A 93 10.06 7.35 -6.69
C ILE A 93 10.36 7.39 -8.18
N LYS A 94 10.93 8.50 -8.65
CA LYS A 94 11.40 8.66 -10.03
C LYS A 94 12.79 8.05 -10.22
N SER A 95 13.70 8.34 -9.29
CA SER A 95 15.08 7.85 -9.31
C SER A 95 15.70 7.87 -7.92
N VAL A 96 16.77 7.13 -7.74
CA VAL A 96 17.60 7.15 -6.54
C VAL A 96 18.87 7.92 -6.88
N THR A 97 19.09 9.06 -6.22
CA THR A 97 20.26 9.92 -6.44
C THR A 97 21.47 9.40 -5.67
N ILE A 98 21.25 9.02 -4.41
CA ILE A 98 22.29 8.45 -3.55
C ILE A 98 21.69 7.19 -2.90
N PRO A 99 22.17 5.99 -3.24
CA PRO A 99 21.69 4.77 -2.61
C PRO A 99 22.18 4.68 -1.15
N ALA A 100 21.45 3.94 -0.31
CA ALA A 100 21.92 3.57 1.02
C ALA A 100 23.00 2.48 0.94
N ASP A 101 23.70 2.26 2.03
CA ASP A 101 24.68 1.15 2.13
C ASP A 101 23.97 -0.20 1.94
N LYS A 102 22.78 -0.34 2.52
CA LYS A 102 21.95 -1.54 2.43
C LYS A 102 20.49 -1.17 2.17
N PRO A 103 19.76 -1.96 1.36
CA PRO A 103 18.31 -1.82 1.23
C PRO A 103 17.63 -2.16 2.56
N LYS A 104 16.57 -1.44 2.93
CA LYS A 104 15.75 -1.76 4.10
C LYS A 104 14.68 -2.80 3.68
N MET A 105 15.04 -4.07 3.77
CA MET A 105 14.14 -5.20 3.54
C MET A 105 13.25 -5.43 4.78
N PRO A 106 12.17 -6.25 4.69
CA PRO A 106 11.32 -6.54 5.84
C PRO A 106 12.09 -7.21 6.99
N ASP A 107 11.68 -6.90 8.21
CA ASP A 107 12.23 -7.54 9.42
C ASP A 107 11.52 -8.88 9.75
N VAL A 108 10.46 -9.23 8.99
CA VAL A 108 9.72 -10.50 9.12
C VAL A 108 10.24 -11.54 8.13
N ALA A 109 10.01 -12.82 8.41
CA ALA A 109 10.39 -13.90 7.50
C ALA A 109 9.58 -13.80 6.19
N TYR A 110 10.29 -13.84 5.07
CA TYR A 110 9.69 -13.76 3.72
C TYR A 110 10.40 -14.65 2.73
N THR A 111 9.74 -14.91 1.60
CA THR A 111 10.31 -15.62 0.45
C THR A 111 10.10 -14.77 -0.80
N TRP A 112 11.00 -14.91 -1.77
CA TRP A 112 10.82 -14.29 -3.09
C TRP A 112 9.85 -15.09 -3.94
N THR A 113 9.13 -14.40 -4.83
CA THR A 113 8.41 -15.06 -5.92
C THR A 113 9.40 -15.65 -6.93
N ASP A 114 8.95 -16.60 -7.76
CA ASP A 114 9.78 -17.24 -8.80
C ASP A 114 10.41 -16.21 -9.76
N THR A 115 9.75 -15.11 -10.00
CA THR A 115 10.26 -14.01 -10.84
C THR A 115 11.25 -13.10 -10.13
N HIS A 116 11.48 -13.28 -8.83
CA HIS A 116 12.31 -12.41 -7.98
C HIS A 116 11.92 -10.91 -8.09
N VAL A 117 10.61 -10.64 -8.20
CA VAL A 117 10.08 -9.27 -8.27
C VAL A 117 9.38 -8.88 -6.96
N ASP A 118 8.51 -9.73 -6.50
CA ASP A 118 7.76 -9.53 -5.27
C ASP A 118 8.24 -10.47 -4.17
N ILE A 119 7.95 -10.10 -2.94
CA ILE A 119 8.20 -10.91 -1.75
C ILE A 119 6.89 -11.23 -1.04
N ILE A 120 6.81 -12.41 -0.45
CA ILE A 120 5.63 -12.94 0.23
C ILE A 120 6.02 -13.32 1.65
N LEU A 121 5.16 -13.05 2.62
CA LEU A 121 5.32 -13.56 3.99
C LEU A 121 5.50 -15.07 4.00
N ALA A 122 6.50 -15.57 4.74
CA ALA A 122 6.74 -17.00 4.85
C ALA A 122 5.57 -17.73 5.54
N ASN A 123 4.94 -17.09 6.55
CA ASN A 123 3.81 -17.62 7.33
C ASN A 123 2.55 -16.80 7.09
N LYS A 124 2.17 -16.56 5.84
CA LYS A 124 1.03 -15.69 5.47
C LYS A 124 -0.30 -16.14 6.08
N ASP A 125 -0.51 -17.44 6.26
CA ASP A 125 -1.78 -18.01 6.72
C ASP A 125 -2.02 -17.79 8.22
N ASP A 126 -0.95 -17.56 8.99
CA ASP A 126 -0.98 -17.28 10.43
C ASP A 126 -0.82 -15.78 10.74
N ASP A 127 -0.55 -14.95 9.73
CA ASP A 127 -0.34 -13.52 9.93
C ASP A 127 -1.66 -12.79 10.18
N VAL A 128 -1.75 -12.11 11.34
CA VAL A 128 -2.96 -11.42 11.79
C VAL A 128 -3.43 -10.36 10.79
N SER A 129 -2.51 -9.65 10.13
CA SER A 129 -2.88 -8.60 9.17
C SER A 129 -3.44 -9.19 7.88
N VAL A 130 -2.90 -10.30 7.42
CA VAL A 130 -3.42 -11.05 6.26
C VAL A 130 -4.80 -11.61 6.59
N LEU A 131 -4.95 -12.22 7.77
CA LEU A 131 -6.19 -12.78 8.25
C LEU A 131 -7.29 -11.72 8.37
N SER A 132 -6.97 -10.57 8.97
CA SER A 132 -7.89 -9.44 9.09
C SER A 132 -8.39 -8.95 7.73
N LYS A 133 -7.49 -8.76 6.77
CA LYS A 133 -7.86 -8.31 5.42
C LYS A 133 -8.72 -9.33 4.68
N ASN A 134 -8.44 -10.63 4.84
CA ASN A 134 -9.24 -11.68 4.24
C ASN A 134 -10.65 -11.75 4.84
N MET A 135 -10.75 -11.68 6.16
CA MET A 135 -12.05 -11.66 6.86
C MET A 135 -12.85 -10.41 6.49
N THR A 136 -12.22 -9.23 6.50
CA THR A 136 -12.87 -7.98 6.08
C THR A 136 -13.37 -8.07 4.64
N ALA A 137 -12.54 -8.56 3.71
CA ALA A 137 -12.95 -8.72 2.31
C ALA A 137 -14.14 -9.68 2.16
N PHE A 138 -14.18 -10.76 2.93
CA PHE A 138 -15.29 -11.71 2.95
C PHE A 138 -16.58 -11.02 3.40
N PHE A 139 -16.58 -10.36 4.54
CA PHE A 139 -17.77 -9.68 5.08
C PHE A 139 -18.24 -8.53 4.22
N THR A 140 -17.32 -7.77 3.63
CA THR A 140 -17.64 -6.71 2.65
C THR A 140 -18.32 -7.29 1.40
N SER A 141 -17.90 -8.45 0.92
CA SER A 141 -18.50 -9.11 -0.25
C SER A 141 -19.95 -9.58 -0.02
N LEU A 142 -20.33 -9.69 1.24
CA LEU A 142 -21.70 -10.06 1.67
C LEU A 142 -22.54 -8.83 2.07
N ASP A 143 -22.06 -7.61 1.82
CA ASP A 143 -22.69 -6.35 2.21
C ASP A 143 -23.07 -6.29 3.71
N ILE A 144 -22.23 -6.89 4.57
CA ILE A 144 -22.45 -6.85 6.02
C ILE A 144 -21.90 -5.54 6.56
N ASP A 145 -22.79 -4.69 7.05
CA ASP A 145 -22.42 -3.42 7.65
C ASP A 145 -21.61 -3.56 8.93
N ASN A 146 -20.79 -2.56 9.21
CA ASN A 146 -20.00 -2.41 10.45
C ASN A 146 -18.91 -3.48 10.68
N LEU A 147 -18.62 -4.37 9.74
CA LEU A 147 -17.47 -5.27 9.78
C LEU A 147 -16.27 -4.72 8.99
N SER A 148 -15.90 -3.46 9.27
CA SER A 148 -14.67 -2.84 8.76
C SER A 148 -13.42 -3.51 9.35
N GLU A 149 -12.25 -3.24 8.74
CA GLU A 149 -10.97 -3.82 9.19
C GLU A 149 -10.70 -3.56 10.69
N GLY A 150 -11.08 -2.39 11.20
CA GLY A 150 -10.95 -2.06 12.64
C GLY A 150 -11.76 -2.99 13.53
N ASN A 151 -13.03 -3.23 13.20
CA ASN A 151 -13.90 -4.12 13.97
C ASN A 151 -13.50 -5.60 13.82
N VAL A 152 -13.07 -6.01 12.63
CA VAL A 152 -12.52 -7.36 12.41
C VAL A 152 -11.26 -7.58 13.25
N ASN A 153 -10.37 -6.60 13.39
CA ASN A 153 -9.19 -6.68 14.25
C ASN A 153 -9.57 -6.89 15.73
N ARG A 154 -10.62 -6.22 16.22
CA ARG A 154 -11.13 -6.42 17.58
C ARG A 154 -11.64 -7.84 17.80
N LEU A 155 -12.40 -8.37 16.83
CA LEU A 155 -12.87 -9.75 16.85
C LEU A 155 -11.71 -10.75 16.89
N ILE A 156 -10.68 -10.55 16.07
CA ILE A 156 -9.48 -11.40 16.05
C ILE A 156 -8.76 -11.34 17.40
N THR A 157 -8.62 -10.16 17.99
CA THR A 157 -7.99 -9.97 19.29
C THR A 157 -8.77 -10.69 20.41
N ALA A 158 -10.10 -10.71 20.31
CA ALA A 158 -10.97 -11.45 21.23
C ALA A 158 -11.01 -12.96 20.98
N GLY A 159 -10.25 -13.48 19.98
CA GLY A 159 -10.14 -14.92 19.70
C GLY A 159 -11.03 -15.41 18.55
N TYR A 160 -11.84 -14.54 17.94
CA TYR A 160 -12.70 -14.86 16.79
C TYR A 160 -11.92 -14.66 15.47
N ASN A 161 -10.89 -15.47 15.29
CA ASN A 161 -9.89 -15.34 14.23
C ASN A 161 -10.21 -16.13 12.95
N SER A 162 -11.47 -16.40 12.69
CA SER A 162 -11.93 -17.03 11.45
C SER A 162 -13.38 -16.70 11.15
N VAL A 163 -13.74 -16.69 9.86
CA VAL A 163 -15.12 -16.44 9.42
C VAL A 163 -16.13 -17.38 10.11
N PRO A 164 -15.92 -18.70 10.19
CA PRO A 164 -16.87 -19.58 10.90
C PRO A 164 -17.05 -19.21 12.37
N LYS A 165 -15.97 -18.84 13.08
CA LYS A 165 -16.08 -18.42 14.49
C LYS A 165 -16.94 -17.17 14.64
N VAL A 166 -16.78 -16.18 13.76
CA VAL A 166 -17.61 -14.97 13.78
C VAL A 166 -19.06 -15.27 13.45
N LEU A 167 -19.33 -16.11 12.45
CA LEU A 167 -20.70 -16.48 12.07
C LEU A 167 -21.45 -17.27 13.15
N HIS A 168 -20.74 -17.94 14.06
CA HIS A 168 -21.33 -18.69 15.16
C HIS A 168 -21.42 -17.91 16.47
N MET A 169 -21.02 -16.61 16.48
CA MET A 169 -21.13 -15.76 17.65
C MET A 169 -22.59 -15.55 18.07
N LYS A 170 -22.80 -15.57 19.37
CA LYS A 170 -24.06 -15.19 20.00
C LYS A 170 -23.97 -13.78 20.55
N LEU A 171 -25.11 -13.17 20.84
CA LEU A 171 -25.17 -11.80 21.36
C LEU A 171 -24.29 -11.59 22.61
N ASP A 172 -24.19 -12.60 23.47
CA ASP A 172 -23.36 -12.53 24.68
C ASP A 172 -21.85 -12.54 24.40
N ASP A 173 -21.43 -13.11 23.27
CA ASP A 173 -20.01 -13.16 22.90
C ASP A 173 -19.47 -11.77 22.56
N PHE A 174 -20.34 -10.87 22.04
CA PHE A 174 -19.95 -9.50 21.72
C PHE A 174 -19.59 -8.66 22.97
N LYS A 175 -20.07 -9.07 24.16
CA LYS A 175 -19.69 -8.42 25.42
C LYS A 175 -18.20 -8.59 25.77
N ASN A 176 -17.54 -9.57 25.14
CA ASN A 176 -16.12 -9.88 25.32
C ASN A 176 -15.23 -9.19 24.28
N VAL A 177 -15.83 -8.44 23.36
CA VAL A 177 -15.12 -7.71 22.31
C VAL A 177 -15.08 -6.24 22.71
N ASP A 178 -13.88 -5.69 22.92
CA ASP A 178 -13.70 -4.29 23.28
C ASP A 178 -14.12 -3.33 22.17
N GLY A 179 -14.98 -2.35 22.48
CA GLY A 179 -15.37 -1.24 21.59
C GLY A 179 -16.78 -1.24 21.04
#